data_5dbb3225d3ac58d1323fd5997ca7798e
#
_entry.id   5dbb3225d3ac58d1323fd5997ca7798e
#
_cell.length_a   1.000
_cell.length_b   1.000
_cell.length_c   1.000
_cell.angle_alpha   90.00
_cell.angle_beta   90.00
_cell.angle_gamma   90.00
#
_symmetry.space_group_name_H-M   'P 1'
#
loop_
_entity.id
_entity.type
_entity.pdbx_description
1 polymer ?
#
loop_
_entity_poly.entity_id
_entity_poly.type
_entity_poly.pdbx_seq_one_letter_code
_entity_poly.pdbx_strand_id
1 'polypeptide(L)'
;MAGLVAVGYVRTIAWADRNKPSGWRRLAAPIFALGLLGLISVKFPQVLGNGRDLSEVLFMGGITSSALLLLLLILKPVATVICLGSGTPGGLFTPSLTFGALLGGMLGYAGSQLGSAVPLGLSAVLGAGALLAATTQGPISSVVLMMELTGRDRSFIAPLLLAVITATLVSRMIEPRSIYDARLSDEEVKARLAAREPSPK
;
A
#
# COMPACT_ATOMS: atom_id res chain seq x y z
N MET A 1 2.01 -3.34 -13.76
CA MET A 1 0.99 -2.46 -13.17
C MET A 1 1.31 -2.14 -11.70
N ALA A 2 1.31 -3.12 -10.77
CA ALA A 2 1.54 -2.86 -9.34
C ALA A 2 2.83 -2.06 -9.03
N GLY A 3 3.93 -2.34 -9.70
CA GLY A 3 5.20 -1.60 -9.53
C GLY A 3 5.08 -0.12 -9.90
N LEU A 4 4.38 0.24 -10.98
CA LEU A 4 4.15 1.63 -11.38
C LEU A 4 3.25 2.37 -10.39
N VAL A 5 2.17 1.70 -9.93
CA VAL A 5 1.27 2.25 -8.91
C VAL A 5 2.01 2.46 -7.60
N ALA A 6 2.90 1.54 -7.21
CA ALA A 6 3.75 1.66 -6.03
C ALA A 6 4.65 2.89 -6.09
N VAL A 7 5.29 3.16 -7.23
CA VAL A 7 6.12 4.37 -7.42
C VAL A 7 5.29 5.65 -7.23
N GLY A 8 4.12 5.71 -7.87
CA GLY A 8 3.20 6.85 -7.70
C GLY A 8 2.80 7.05 -6.23
N TYR A 9 2.47 5.96 -5.55
CA TYR A 9 2.09 5.98 -4.15
C TYR A 9 3.23 6.44 -3.24
N VAL A 10 4.45 5.90 -3.41
CA VAL A 10 5.65 6.29 -2.65
C VAL A 10 5.93 7.80 -2.82
N ARG A 11 5.89 8.31 -4.06
CA ARG A 11 6.10 9.73 -4.34
C ARG A 11 5.02 10.62 -3.71
N THR A 12 3.77 10.21 -3.75
CA THR A 12 2.65 10.95 -3.14
C THR A 12 2.79 10.99 -1.61
N ILE A 13 3.17 9.88 -0.99
CA ILE A 13 3.44 9.82 0.45
C ILE A 13 4.63 10.70 0.83
N ALA A 14 5.72 10.66 0.06
CA ALA A 14 6.89 11.52 0.29
C ALA A 14 6.55 13.01 0.15
N TRP A 15 5.75 13.35 -0.85
CA TRP A 15 5.26 14.72 -1.04
C TRP A 15 4.40 15.19 0.14
N ALA A 16 3.45 14.35 0.60
CA ALA A 16 2.61 14.67 1.75
C ALA A 16 3.42 14.85 3.03
N ASP A 17 4.44 14.02 3.24
CA ASP A 17 5.33 14.10 4.40
C ASP A 17 6.17 15.40 4.40
N ARG A 18 6.67 15.82 3.26
CA ARG A 18 7.44 17.07 3.11
C ARG A 18 6.59 18.34 3.28
N ASN A 19 5.30 18.28 2.94
CA ASN A 19 4.37 19.40 3.02
C ASN A 19 3.56 19.45 4.32
N LYS A 20 4.05 18.83 5.39
CA LYS A 20 3.39 18.86 6.71
C LYS A 20 3.29 20.29 7.24
N PRO A 21 2.16 20.66 7.82
CA PRO A 21 1.96 21.98 8.40
C PRO A 21 2.92 22.22 9.57
N SER A 22 3.38 23.46 9.70
CA SER A 22 4.24 23.93 10.78
C SER A 22 3.50 24.92 11.69
N GLY A 23 4.06 25.21 12.86
CA GLY A 23 3.48 26.13 13.81
C GLY A 23 2.14 25.66 14.37
N TRP A 24 1.20 26.59 14.63
CA TRP A 24 -0.12 26.29 15.19
C TRP A 24 -1.00 25.40 14.27
N ARG A 25 -0.79 25.46 12.97
CA ARG A 25 -1.48 24.61 11.97
C ARG A 25 -1.19 23.12 12.21
N ARG A 26 -0.08 22.79 12.85
CA ARG A 26 0.27 21.40 13.23
C ARG A 26 -0.73 20.79 14.19
N LEU A 27 -1.42 21.59 15.00
CA LEU A 27 -2.47 21.13 15.91
C LEU A 27 -3.84 21.09 15.24
N ALA A 28 -4.13 22.06 14.37
CA ALA A 28 -5.42 22.16 13.71
C ALA A 28 -5.59 21.17 12.56
N ALA A 29 -4.55 20.94 11.76
CA ALA A 29 -4.62 20.09 10.57
C ALA A 29 -5.07 18.64 10.84
N PRO A 30 -4.57 17.94 11.89
CA PRO A 30 -5.08 16.62 12.26
C PRO A 30 -6.57 16.61 12.61
N ILE A 31 -7.06 17.64 13.31
CA ILE A 31 -8.46 17.74 13.70
C ILE A 31 -9.35 17.82 12.47
N PHE A 32 -9.00 18.68 11.51
CA PHE A 32 -9.74 18.80 10.25
C PHE A 32 -9.65 17.54 9.39
N ALA A 33 -8.45 16.94 9.28
CA ALA A 33 -8.25 15.74 8.52
C ALA A 33 -9.06 14.56 9.07
N LEU A 34 -8.99 14.33 10.38
CA LEU A 34 -9.73 13.27 11.05
C LEU A 34 -11.24 13.54 11.05
N GLY A 35 -11.66 14.81 11.21
CA GLY A 35 -13.06 15.22 11.09
C GLY A 35 -13.64 14.94 9.71
N LEU A 36 -12.90 15.29 8.64
CA LEU A 36 -13.27 14.97 7.27
C LEU A 36 -13.39 13.46 7.04
N LEU A 37 -12.42 12.70 7.52
CA LEU A 37 -12.45 11.23 7.41
C LEU A 37 -13.60 10.63 8.22
N GLY A 38 -13.91 11.19 9.40
CA GLY A 38 -15.06 10.83 10.19
C GLY A 38 -16.37 11.03 9.43
N LEU A 39 -16.54 12.17 8.75
CA LEU A 39 -17.71 12.42 7.90
C LEU A 39 -17.83 11.43 6.75
N ILE A 40 -16.72 11.15 6.07
CA ILE A 40 -16.69 10.17 4.97
C ILE A 40 -17.04 8.77 5.50
N SER A 41 -16.59 8.43 6.69
CA SER A 41 -16.78 7.10 7.30
C SER A 41 -18.23 6.80 7.67
N VAL A 42 -19.07 7.80 7.88
CA VAL A 42 -20.50 7.61 8.13
C VAL A 42 -21.14 6.86 6.95
N LYS A 43 -20.70 7.14 5.72
CA LYS A 43 -21.22 6.47 4.51
C LYS A 43 -20.32 5.29 4.08
N PHE A 44 -19.04 5.36 4.34
CA PHE A 44 -18.05 4.36 3.94
C PHE A 44 -17.16 3.97 5.14
N PRO A 45 -17.66 3.17 6.08
CA PRO A 45 -16.91 2.79 7.29
C PRO A 45 -15.61 2.04 6.99
N GLN A 46 -15.51 1.40 5.83
CA GLN A 46 -14.31 0.69 5.36
C GLN A 46 -13.08 1.60 5.18
N VAL A 47 -13.29 2.92 5.12
CA VAL A 47 -12.19 3.90 5.01
C VAL A 47 -11.42 4.03 6.32
N LEU A 48 -12.09 3.83 7.45
CA LEU A 48 -11.47 3.90 8.78
C LEU A 48 -10.48 2.76 9.02
N GLY A 49 -9.68 2.97 10.04
CA GLY A 49 -8.66 2.03 10.46
C GLY A 49 -7.50 1.89 9.49
N ASN A 50 -6.55 1.03 9.82
CA ASN A 50 -5.36 0.78 9.03
C ASN A 50 -5.62 -0.05 7.76
N GLY A 51 -6.82 -0.63 7.61
CA GLY A 51 -7.24 -1.41 6.43
C GLY A 51 -7.07 -2.92 6.56
N ARG A 52 -6.64 -3.45 7.72
CA ARG A 52 -6.47 -4.89 7.91
C ARG A 52 -7.77 -5.66 7.66
N ASP A 53 -8.85 -5.24 8.30
CA ASP A 53 -10.16 -5.91 8.17
C ASP A 53 -10.65 -5.89 6.72
N LEU A 54 -10.46 -4.75 6.04
CA LEU A 54 -10.78 -4.63 4.61
C LEU A 54 -9.95 -5.60 3.75
N SER A 55 -8.65 -5.76 4.06
CA SER A 55 -7.78 -6.70 3.36
C SER A 55 -8.22 -8.14 3.55
N GLU A 56 -8.61 -8.53 4.75
CA GLU A 56 -9.13 -9.88 5.06
C GLU A 56 -10.40 -10.18 4.25
N VAL A 57 -11.35 -9.24 4.21
CA VAL A 57 -12.58 -9.35 3.39
C VAL A 57 -12.24 -9.50 1.91
N LEU A 58 -11.27 -8.72 1.41
CA LEU A 58 -10.82 -8.81 0.01
C LEU A 58 -10.16 -10.15 -0.32
N PHE A 59 -9.35 -10.69 0.59
CA PHE A 59 -8.70 -12.00 0.43
C PHE A 59 -9.68 -13.16 0.38
N MET A 60 -10.83 -13.02 1.05
CA MET A 60 -11.94 -13.97 0.97
C MET A 60 -12.80 -13.76 -0.29
N GLY A 61 -12.56 -12.71 -1.08
CA GLY A 61 -13.41 -12.36 -2.23
C GLY A 61 -14.76 -11.76 -1.84
N GLY A 62 -14.88 -11.21 -0.62
CA GLY A 62 -16.14 -10.73 -0.07
C GLY A 62 -16.69 -9.44 -0.71
N ILE A 63 -15.89 -8.72 -1.50
CA ILE A 63 -16.34 -7.53 -2.22
C ILE A 63 -16.42 -7.84 -3.71
N THR A 64 -17.63 -7.99 -4.23
CA THR A 64 -17.91 -8.28 -5.63
C THR A 64 -18.38 -7.06 -6.43
N SER A 65 -18.73 -5.97 -5.76
CA SER A 65 -19.15 -4.73 -6.42
C SER A 65 -17.96 -3.96 -6.97
N SER A 66 -17.88 -3.84 -8.28
CA SER A 66 -16.82 -3.06 -8.97
C SER A 66 -16.83 -1.59 -8.59
N ALA A 67 -18.01 -1.01 -8.41
CA ALA A 67 -18.15 0.39 -8.00
C ALA A 67 -17.56 0.64 -6.61
N LEU A 68 -17.81 -0.27 -5.65
CA LEU A 68 -17.25 -0.18 -4.30
C LEU A 68 -15.73 -0.41 -4.31
N LEU A 69 -15.25 -1.40 -5.09
CA LEU A 69 -13.81 -1.64 -5.24
C LEU A 69 -13.08 -0.41 -5.80
N LEU A 70 -13.62 0.20 -6.86
CA LEU A 70 -13.05 1.40 -7.48
C LEU A 70 -13.08 2.59 -6.51
N LEU A 71 -14.19 2.79 -5.81
CA LEU A 71 -14.33 3.85 -4.83
C LEU A 71 -13.30 3.71 -3.70
N LEU A 72 -13.17 2.51 -3.11
CA LEU A 72 -12.22 2.25 -2.04
C LEU A 72 -10.77 2.30 -2.53
N LEU A 73 -10.50 1.89 -3.78
CA LEU A 73 -9.18 1.97 -4.41
C LEU A 73 -8.67 3.40 -4.48
N ILE A 74 -9.56 4.39 -4.65
CA ILE A 74 -9.21 5.81 -4.66
C ILE A 74 -9.23 6.38 -3.24
N LEU A 75 -10.27 6.09 -2.48
CA LEU A 75 -10.54 6.73 -1.21
C LEU A 75 -9.53 6.33 -0.12
N LYS A 76 -9.10 5.06 -0.10
CA LYS A 76 -8.17 4.55 0.93
C LYS A 76 -6.77 5.19 0.85
N PRO A 77 -6.08 5.23 -0.32
CA PRO A 77 -4.80 5.92 -0.41
C PRO A 77 -4.93 7.43 -0.20
N VAL A 78 -6.02 8.06 -0.66
CA VAL A 78 -6.29 9.49 -0.41
C VAL A 78 -6.42 9.75 1.09
N ALA A 79 -7.20 8.95 1.82
CA ALA A 79 -7.32 9.04 3.26
C ALA A 79 -5.97 8.91 3.97
N THR A 80 -5.13 7.97 3.53
CA THR A 80 -3.77 7.78 4.08
C THR A 80 -2.89 9.02 3.84
N VAL A 81 -2.93 9.58 2.64
CA VAL A 81 -2.19 10.81 2.26
C VAL A 81 -2.65 12.00 3.09
N ILE A 82 -3.95 12.19 3.27
CA ILE A 82 -4.54 13.26 4.07
C ILE A 82 -4.11 13.13 5.54
N CYS A 83 -4.23 11.93 6.13
CA CYS A 83 -3.77 11.69 7.50
C CYS A 83 -2.29 12.00 7.68
N LEU A 84 -1.45 11.47 6.80
CA LEU A 84 -0.01 11.67 6.90
C LEU A 84 0.38 13.14 6.68
N GLY A 85 -0.20 13.77 5.66
CA GLY A 85 0.04 15.18 5.32
C GLY A 85 -0.46 16.15 6.40
N SER A 86 -1.45 15.76 7.21
CA SER A 86 -1.88 16.54 8.37
C SER A 86 -0.89 16.49 9.54
N GLY A 87 0.08 15.58 9.50
CA GLY A 87 1.04 15.37 10.59
C GLY A 87 0.60 14.33 11.61
N THR A 88 -0.51 13.62 11.37
CA THR A 88 -0.94 12.51 12.22
C THR A 88 0.07 11.35 12.12
N PRO A 89 0.58 10.83 13.26
CA PRO A 89 1.45 9.67 13.23
C PRO A 89 0.68 8.43 12.76
N GLY A 90 1.28 7.64 11.88
CA GLY A 90 0.65 6.42 11.37
C GLY A 90 1.62 5.52 10.64
N GLY A 91 1.32 4.21 10.61
CA GLY A 91 2.04 3.22 9.85
C GLY A 91 1.62 3.24 8.37
N LEU A 92 2.54 2.94 7.47
CA LEU A 92 2.28 2.87 6.02
C LEU A 92 2.21 1.43 5.50
N PHE A 93 2.60 0.47 6.34
CA PHE A 93 2.68 -0.94 5.96
C PHE A 93 1.31 -1.52 5.59
N THR A 94 0.36 -1.48 6.54
CA THR A 94 -0.99 -2.01 6.30
C THR A 94 -1.79 -1.20 5.27
N PRO A 95 -1.74 0.14 5.23
CA PRO A 95 -2.33 0.89 4.12
C PRO A 95 -1.78 0.51 2.75
N SER A 96 -0.47 0.24 2.62
CA SER A 96 0.12 -0.26 1.36
C SER A 96 -0.41 -1.65 0.99
N LEU A 97 -0.52 -2.54 1.97
CA LEU A 97 -1.10 -3.87 1.81
C LEU A 97 -2.54 -3.78 1.27
N THR A 98 -3.38 -2.98 1.94
CA THR A 98 -4.80 -2.80 1.59
C THR A 98 -4.97 -2.17 0.22
N PHE A 99 -4.15 -1.17 -0.10
CA PHE A 99 -4.16 -0.55 -1.43
C PHE A 99 -3.81 -1.56 -2.52
N GLY A 100 -2.82 -2.43 -2.27
CA GLY A 100 -2.47 -3.54 -3.15
C GLY A 100 -3.59 -4.56 -3.29
N ALA A 101 -4.27 -4.91 -2.19
CA ALA A 101 -5.41 -5.81 -2.20
C ALA A 101 -6.58 -5.27 -3.05
N LEU A 102 -6.90 -3.99 -2.90
CA LEU A 102 -7.92 -3.30 -3.71
C LEU A 102 -7.55 -3.26 -5.19
N LEU A 103 -6.29 -2.94 -5.51
CA LEU A 103 -5.78 -2.95 -6.87
C LEU A 103 -5.86 -4.35 -7.49
N GLY A 104 -5.41 -5.36 -6.76
CA GLY A 104 -5.49 -6.76 -7.18
C GLY A 104 -6.93 -7.24 -7.37
N GLY A 105 -7.82 -6.91 -6.43
CA GLY A 105 -9.24 -7.20 -6.52
C GLY A 105 -9.90 -6.56 -7.75
N MET A 106 -9.58 -5.29 -8.03
CA MET A 106 -10.08 -4.58 -9.22
C MET A 106 -9.57 -5.20 -10.52
N LEU A 107 -8.28 -5.56 -10.59
CA LEU A 107 -7.70 -6.25 -11.75
C LEU A 107 -8.31 -7.66 -11.92
N GLY A 108 -8.55 -8.39 -10.82
CA GLY A 108 -9.23 -9.67 -10.84
C GLY A 108 -10.66 -9.56 -11.33
N TYR A 109 -11.40 -8.51 -10.91
CA TYR A 109 -12.72 -8.22 -11.41
C TYR A 109 -12.70 -7.93 -12.92
N ALA A 110 -11.80 -7.06 -13.38
CA ALA A 110 -11.65 -6.78 -14.80
C ALA A 110 -11.27 -8.05 -15.59
N GLY A 111 -10.39 -8.89 -15.06
CA GLY A 111 -10.02 -10.18 -15.65
C GLY A 111 -11.21 -11.13 -15.76
N SER A 112 -12.08 -11.20 -14.75
CA SER A 112 -13.27 -12.05 -14.79
C SER A 112 -14.24 -11.65 -15.90
N GLN A 113 -14.36 -10.36 -16.22
CA GLN A 113 -15.16 -9.87 -17.36
C GLN A 113 -14.55 -10.27 -18.72
N LEU A 114 -13.25 -10.55 -18.76
CA LEU A 114 -12.53 -11.04 -19.94
C LEU A 114 -12.41 -12.57 -19.98
N GLY A 115 -13.16 -13.28 -19.14
CA GLY A 115 -13.18 -14.75 -19.10
C GLY A 115 -12.06 -15.39 -18.26
N SER A 116 -11.33 -14.62 -17.45
CA SER A 116 -10.33 -15.19 -16.54
C SER A 116 -11.01 -15.98 -15.41
N ALA A 117 -10.54 -17.20 -15.17
CA ALA A 117 -11.01 -18.07 -14.07
C ALA A 117 -10.34 -17.79 -12.73
N VAL A 118 -9.51 -16.73 -12.62
CA VAL A 118 -8.77 -16.41 -11.37
C VAL A 118 -9.74 -15.85 -10.33
N PRO A 119 -9.83 -16.47 -9.12
CA PRO A 119 -10.69 -15.98 -8.06
C PRO A 119 -10.31 -14.58 -7.61
N LEU A 120 -11.31 -13.72 -7.32
CA LEU A 120 -11.10 -12.34 -6.86
C LEU A 120 -10.20 -12.26 -5.62
N GLY A 121 -10.40 -13.15 -4.65
CA GLY A 121 -9.59 -13.20 -3.44
C GLY A 121 -8.12 -13.53 -3.73
N LEU A 122 -7.84 -14.41 -4.69
CA LEU A 122 -6.47 -14.70 -5.10
C LEU A 122 -5.82 -13.49 -5.78
N SER A 123 -6.54 -12.83 -6.67
CA SER A 123 -6.06 -11.60 -7.31
C SER A 123 -5.77 -10.49 -6.28
N ALA A 124 -6.60 -10.36 -5.25
CA ALA A 124 -6.37 -9.42 -4.15
C ALA A 124 -5.10 -9.75 -3.36
N VAL A 125 -4.85 -11.04 -3.05
CA VAL A 125 -3.62 -11.49 -2.37
C VAL A 125 -2.38 -11.19 -3.20
N LEU A 126 -2.41 -11.50 -4.51
CA LEU A 126 -1.30 -11.22 -5.42
C LEU A 126 -1.01 -9.71 -5.52
N GLY A 127 -2.05 -8.90 -5.61
CA GLY A 127 -1.93 -7.44 -5.65
C GLY A 127 -1.39 -6.86 -4.34
N ALA A 128 -1.85 -7.37 -3.19
CA ALA A 128 -1.38 -6.97 -1.88
C ALA A 128 0.13 -7.24 -1.71
N GLY A 129 0.56 -8.47 -1.99
CA GLY A 129 1.96 -8.86 -1.91
C GLY A 129 2.85 -8.07 -2.87
N ALA A 130 2.41 -7.91 -4.11
CA ALA A 130 3.15 -7.18 -5.15
C ALA A 130 3.33 -5.69 -4.80
N LEU A 131 2.26 -5.01 -4.37
CA LEU A 131 2.34 -3.58 -4.02
C LEU A 131 3.13 -3.37 -2.72
N LEU A 132 2.91 -4.22 -1.72
CA LEU A 132 3.66 -4.15 -0.46
C LEU A 132 5.16 -4.32 -0.70
N ALA A 133 5.56 -5.35 -1.48
CA ALA A 133 6.96 -5.58 -1.82
C ALA A 133 7.59 -4.41 -2.58
N ALA A 134 6.86 -3.85 -3.54
CA ALA A 134 7.33 -2.73 -4.35
C ALA A 134 7.46 -1.43 -3.54
N THR A 135 6.57 -1.17 -2.59
CA THR A 135 6.61 0.04 -1.74
C THR A 135 7.63 -0.07 -0.62
N THR A 136 7.76 -1.23 0.02
CA THR A 136 8.70 -1.44 1.13
C THR A 136 10.09 -1.89 0.69
N GLN A 137 10.26 -2.25 -0.59
CA GLN A 137 11.49 -2.84 -1.16
C GLN A 137 11.89 -4.17 -0.48
N GLY A 138 10.90 -4.87 0.09
CA GLY A 138 11.06 -6.12 0.84
C GLY A 138 10.32 -7.32 0.22
N PRO A 139 10.79 -7.89 -0.91
CA PRO A 139 10.06 -8.93 -1.62
C PRO A 139 9.89 -10.22 -0.79
N ILE A 140 10.93 -10.67 -0.10
CA ILE A 140 10.89 -11.90 0.70
C ILE A 140 9.90 -11.72 1.88
N SER A 141 10.01 -10.62 2.62
CA SER A 141 9.11 -10.32 3.73
C SER A 141 7.66 -10.24 3.29
N SER A 142 7.38 -9.69 2.11
CA SER A 142 6.03 -9.60 1.56
C SER A 142 5.46 -10.97 1.22
N VAL A 143 6.26 -11.87 0.64
CA VAL A 143 5.81 -13.24 0.33
C VAL A 143 5.50 -14.02 1.62
N VAL A 144 6.41 -13.99 2.60
CA VAL A 144 6.22 -14.67 3.89
C VAL A 144 4.98 -14.14 4.59
N LEU A 145 4.79 -12.83 4.62
CA LEU A 145 3.62 -12.21 5.21
C LEU A 145 2.33 -12.64 4.52
N MET A 146 2.30 -12.69 3.19
CA MET A 146 1.11 -13.12 2.45
C MET A 146 0.77 -14.58 2.73
N MET A 147 1.77 -15.43 2.86
CA MET A 147 1.57 -16.82 3.25
C MET A 147 0.98 -16.94 4.65
N GLU A 148 1.50 -16.17 5.60
CA GLU A 148 1.05 -16.18 7.00
C GLU A 148 -0.37 -15.62 7.14
N LEU A 149 -0.67 -14.49 6.50
CA LEU A 149 -1.99 -13.84 6.59
C LEU A 149 -3.10 -14.63 5.92
N THR A 150 -2.80 -15.39 4.88
CA THR A 150 -3.86 -16.07 4.11
C THR A 150 -4.06 -17.52 4.52
N GLY A 151 -3.05 -18.15 5.13
CA GLY A 151 -3.10 -19.59 5.49
C GLY A 151 -3.45 -20.52 4.31
N ARG A 152 -3.30 -20.05 3.08
CA ARG A 152 -3.71 -20.77 1.86
C ARG A 152 -2.72 -21.87 1.50
N ASP A 153 -3.18 -22.80 0.68
CA ASP A 153 -2.35 -23.84 0.08
C ASP A 153 -1.17 -23.27 -0.69
N ARG A 154 -0.08 -24.03 -0.74
CA ARG A 154 1.17 -23.61 -1.41
C ARG A 154 1.05 -23.35 -2.91
N SER A 155 -0.08 -23.68 -3.53
CA SER A 155 -0.33 -23.51 -4.96
C SER A 155 -0.25 -22.07 -5.46
N PHE A 156 -0.50 -21.07 -4.59
CA PHE A 156 -0.43 -19.66 -4.97
C PHE A 156 0.95 -19.02 -4.83
N ILE A 157 1.94 -19.75 -4.28
CA ILE A 157 3.30 -19.22 -4.02
C ILE A 157 3.98 -18.82 -5.32
N ALA A 158 3.90 -19.66 -6.36
CA ALA A 158 4.55 -19.37 -7.64
C ALA A 158 4.01 -18.09 -8.31
N PRO A 159 2.69 -17.90 -8.48
CA PRO A 159 2.15 -16.64 -9.00
C PRO A 159 2.44 -15.44 -8.07
N LEU A 160 2.46 -15.64 -6.74
CA LEU A 160 2.80 -14.59 -5.79
C LEU A 160 4.26 -14.14 -5.96
N LEU A 161 5.21 -15.06 -6.03
CA LEU A 161 6.63 -14.78 -6.26
C LEU A 161 6.83 -14.01 -7.56
N LEU A 162 6.19 -14.45 -8.65
CA LEU A 162 6.27 -13.77 -9.94
C LEU A 162 5.75 -12.33 -9.85
N ALA A 163 4.59 -12.13 -9.22
CA ALA A 163 3.98 -10.81 -9.04
C ALA A 163 4.85 -9.89 -8.17
N VAL A 164 5.38 -10.42 -7.06
CA VAL A 164 6.23 -9.70 -6.12
C VAL A 164 7.58 -9.29 -6.75
N ILE A 165 8.25 -10.24 -7.41
CA ILE A 165 9.56 -9.98 -8.03
C ILE A 165 9.42 -8.96 -9.17
N THR A 166 8.47 -9.15 -10.08
CA THR A 166 8.24 -8.22 -11.19
C THR A 166 7.86 -6.83 -10.72
N ALA A 167 6.97 -6.71 -9.72
CA ALA A 167 6.57 -5.43 -9.18
C ALA A 167 7.75 -4.71 -8.49
N THR A 168 8.56 -5.44 -7.72
CA THR A 168 9.73 -4.89 -7.04
C THR A 168 10.79 -4.44 -8.03
N LEU A 169 11.08 -5.23 -9.07
CA LEU A 169 12.05 -4.86 -10.11
C LEU A 169 11.62 -3.56 -10.82
N VAL A 170 10.36 -3.50 -11.27
CA VAL A 170 9.82 -2.29 -11.93
C VAL A 170 9.89 -1.08 -10.99
N SER A 171 9.52 -1.25 -9.73
CA SER A 171 9.59 -0.16 -8.75
C SER A 171 11.02 0.32 -8.53
N ARG A 172 11.98 -0.60 -8.35
CA ARG A 172 13.41 -0.27 -8.13
C ARG A 172 14.06 0.45 -9.30
N MET A 173 13.65 0.13 -10.51
CA MET A 173 14.18 0.79 -11.72
C MET A 173 13.79 2.27 -11.79
N ILE A 174 12.65 2.66 -11.19
CA ILE A 174 12.10 4.02 -11.29
C ILE A 174 12.28 4.78 -9.99
N GLU A 175 12.05 4.12 -8.85
CA GLU A 175 12.17 4.69 -7.50
C GLU A 175 12.85 3.66 -6.57
N PRO A 176 14.16 3.77 -6.38
CA PRO A 176 14.93 2.80 -5.58
C PRO A 176 14.71 2.94 -4.08
N ARG A 177 14.09 4.05 -3.62
CA ARG A 177 13.84 4.32 -2.21
C ARG A 177 12.59 3.55 -1.76
N SER A 178 12.65 2.99 -0.56
CA SER A 178 11.46 2.45 0.10
C SER A 178 10.52 3.59 0.51
N ILE A 179 9.25 3.26 0.78
CA ILE A 179 8.25 4.21 1.29
C ILE A 179 8.70 4.86 2.62
N TYR A 180 9.56 4.20 3.36
CA TYR A 180 10.13 4.71 4.61
C TYR A 180 11.30 5.66 4.35
N ASP A 181 12.19 5.30 3.44
CA ASP A 181 13.37 6.12 3.10
C ASP A 181 12.97 7.39 2.31
N ALA A 182 11.91 7.31 1.50
CA ALA A 182 11.39 8.44 0.75
C ALA A 182 10.85 9.59 1.62
N ARG A 183 10.59 9.31 2.91
CA ARG A 183 10.14 10.29 3.92
C ARG A 183 11.31 10.96 4.67
N LEU A 184 12.49 10.39 4.58
CA LEU A 184 13.69 10.94 5.21
C LEU A 184 14.24 12.09 4.38
N SER A 185 14.98 13.00 5.03
CA SER A 185 15.79 13.99 4.33
C SER A 185 16.92 13.31 3.55
N ASP A 186 17.38 13.97 2.50
CA ASP A 186 18.47 13.40 1.67
C ASP A 186 19.77 13.18 2.49
N GLU A 187 19.98 13.97 3.55
CA GLU A 187 21.10 13.79 4.48
C GLU A 187 20.95 12.53 5.35
N GLU A 188 19.75 12.29 5.87
CA GLU A 188 19.45 11.08 6.66
C GLU A 188 19.53 9.81 5.80
N VAL A 189 19.11 9.89 4.53
CA VAL A 189 19.24 8.77 3.59
C VAL A 189 20.72 8.46 3.34
N LYS A 190 21.54 9.48 3.08
CA LYS A 190 22.99 9.30 2.90
C LYS A 190 23.67 8.72 4.15
N ALA A 191 23.32 9.22 5.33
CA ALA A 191 23.84 8.69 6.58
C ALA A 191 23.48 7.22 6.81
N ARG A 192 22.24 6.81 6.48
CA ARG A 192 21.81 5.40 6.55
C ARG A 192 22.53 4.50 5.54
N LEU A 193 22.74 4.99 4.32
CA LEU A 193 23.47 4.26 3.30
C LEU A 193 24.93 4.07 3.72
N ALA A 194 25.59 5.11 4.20
CA ALA A 194 26.96 5.03 4.71
C ALA A 194 27.10 4.07 5.90
N ALA A 195 26.08 4.02 6.78
CA ALA A 195 26.08 3.09 7.92
C ALA A 195 25.84 1.61 7.51
N ARG A 196 25.37 1.36 6.29
CA ARG A 196 25.17 0.01 5.74
C ARG A 196 26.38 -0.51 4.95
N GLU A 197 27.28 0.37 4.54
CA GLU A 197 28.53 -0.04 3.92
C GLU A 197 29.43 -0.70 4.97
N PRO A 198 29.91 -1.93 4.74
CA PRO A 198 30.83 -2.57 5.68
C PRO A 198 32.08 -1.71 5.81
N SER A 199 32.49 -1.45 7.06
CA SER A 199 33.75 -0.78 7.37
C SER A 199 34.89 -1.39 6.54
N PRO A 200 35.67 -0.59 5.81
CA PRO A 200 36.83 -1.12 5.08
C PRO A 200 37.74 -1.83 6.08
N LYS A 201 38.04 -3.12 5.80
CA LYS A 201 38.96 -3.93 6.59
C LYS A 201 40.38 -3.45 6.39
#